data_9c68024d361d6f84abf2d9f59900622b
#
_entry.id   9c68024d361d6f84abf2d9f59900622b
#
_cell.length_a   1.000
_cell.length_b   1.000
_cell.length_c   1.000
_cell.angle_alpha   90.00
_cell.angle_beta   90.00
_cell.angle_gamma   90.00
#
_symmetry.space_group_name_H-M   'P 1'
#
loop_
_entity.id
_entity.type
_entity.pdbx_description
1 polymer ?
#
loop_
_entity_poly.entity_id
_entity_poly.type
_entity_poly.pdbx_seq_one_letter_code
_entity_poly.pdbx_strand_id
1 'polypeptide(L)'
;MKPIIILLLSLLPFGAFAGEPAPASAAGEPTVAELSAQLEALKARTSTWDKIAARLPRISGYVQTGYEWSETSSTFFIKRVRLNLAGDIAEKLDYRVQIEFCGPKIVDAYIRYRPFEQLNFQLGEYKLPFSIENTDYVPLKYEFIEYPLSLRRLMGFNDVCGLSATGRDMGAMLYGGFFNRKGYSVLGYNFGVFNGEGLNVKDKNKSKDLVARLTLRPVRGLQIAGSYYWGEYGSDYLKRVRYG
;
A
#
# COMPACT_ATOMS: atom_id res chain seq x y z
N MET A 1 -24.36 -18.13 13.26
CA MET A 1 -23.71 -16.90 12.73
C MET A 1 -23.79 -15.87 13.83
N LYS A 2 -22.65 -15.52 14.43
CA LYS A 2 -22.61 -14.60 15.59
C LYS A 2 -22.22 -13.21 15.09
N PRO A 3 -22.83 -12.14 15.59
CA PRO A 3 -22.47 -10.78 15.18
C PRO A 3 -21.10 -10.41 15.77
N ILE A 4 -20.18 -10.00 14.94
CA ILE A 4 -18.91 -9.38 15.35
C ILE A 4 -19.15 -7.87 15.32
N ILE A 5 -19.17 -7.24 16.49
CA ILE A 5 -19.24 -5.79 16.62
C ILE A 5 -17.80 -5.26 16.59
N ILE A 6 -17.50 -4.40 15.64
CA ILE A 6 -16.19 -3.84 15.46
C ILE A 6 -16.27 -2.32 15.57
N LEU A 7 -15.54 -1.81 16.53
CA LEU A 7 -15.35 -0.38 16.74
C LEU A 7 -14.11 0.09 15.96
N LEU A 8 -14.32 0.90 14.95
CA LEU A 8 -13.25 1.55 14.18
C LEU A 8 -12.86 2.84 14.90
N LEU A 9 -11.71 2.87 15.57
CA LEU A 9 -11.10 4.10 16.06
C LEU A 9 -10.06 4.55 15.05
N SER A 10 -10.41 5.50 14.18
CA SER A 10 -9.47 6.21 13.32
C SER A 10 -8.83 7.34 14.12
N LEU A 11 -7.57 7.21 14.49
CA LEU A 11 -6.81 8.29 15.09
C LEU A 11 -6.38 9.29 14.02
N LEU A 12 -6.74 10.53 14.26
CA LEU A 12 -6.34 11.74 13.54
C LEU A 12 -4.81 11.88 13.43
N PRO A 13 -4.29 12.63 12.46
CA PRO A 13 -2.86 12.81 12.30
C PRO A 13 -2.26 13.51 13.52
N PHE A 14 -1.13 13.00 13.99
CA PHE A 14 -0.32 13.66 15.01
C PHE A 14 0.05 15.07 14.52
N GLY A 15 -0.65 16.08 15.04
CA GLY A 15 -0.24 17.46 14.95
C GLY A 15 1.03 17.64 15.79
N ALA A 16 2.04 18.24 15.21
CA ALA A 16 3.23 18.65 15.92
C ALA A 16 2.85 19.48 17.13
N PHE A 17 3.30 19.10 18.31
CA PHE A 17 3.25 19.95 19.50
C PHE A 17 4.08 21.20 19.23
N ALA A 18 3.41 22.30 18.93
CA ALA A 18 4.02 23.62 19.01
C ALA A 18 4.11 23.97 20.49
N GLY A 19 5.31 24.06 21.02
CA GLY A 19 5.55 24.57 22.37
C GLY A 19 5.00 26.00 22.48
N GLU A 20 4.42 26.35 23.61
CA GLU A 20 3.96 27.68 23.91
C GLU A 20 5.09 28.71 23.74
N PRO A 21 4.83 29.84 23.10
CA PRO A 21 5.82 30.91 23.01
C PRO A 21 6.06 31.53 24.39
N ALA A 22 7.33 31.67 24.75
CA ALA A 22 7.74 32.40 25.94
C ALA A 22 7.20 33.85 25.91
N PRO A 23 6.91 34.47 27.06
CA PRO A 23 6.31 35.82 27.10
C PRO A 23 7.24 36.86 26.47
N ALA A 24 6.67 37.63 25.57
CA ALA A 24 7.38 38.67 24.86
C ALA A 24 7.87 39.78 25.84
N SER A 25 9.20 39.96 25.85
CA SER A 25 9.85 41.14 26.40
C SER A 25 9.41 42.37 25.58
N ALA A 26 9.13 43.47 26.28
CA ALA A 26 8.72 44.75 25.71
C ALA A 26 9.80 45.34 24.81
N ALA A 27 9.77 44.97 23.54
CA ALA A 27 10.52 45.61 22.45
C ALA A 27 9.51 46.49 21.67
N GLY A 28 9.89 47.71 21.36
CA GLY A 28 9.07 48.63 20.58
C GLY A 28 8.54 48.05 19.27
N GLU A 29 7.44 48.60 18.77
CA GLU A 29 6.81 48.10 17.53
C GLU A 29 7.83 48.09 16.38
N PRO A 30 7.98 46.92 15.68
CA PRO A 30 8.97 46.80 14.63
C PRO A 30 8.66 47.73 13.46
N THR A 31 9.67 48.34 12.92
CA THR A 31 9.55 49.22 11.74
C THR A 31 9.13 48.41 10.50
N VAL A 32 8.53 49.09 9.52
CA VAL A 32 8.13 48.46 8.25
C VAL A 32 9.32 47.79 7.55
N ALA A 33 10.51 48.37 7.69
CA ALA A 33 11.75 47.80 7.14
C ALA A 33 12.16 46.52 7.87
N GLU A 34 12.05 46.44 9.18
CA GLU A 34 12.32 45.24 9.97
C GLU A 34 11.31 44.13 9.69
N LEU A 35 10.01 44.48 9.58
CA LEU A 35 8.97 43.54 9.20
C LEU A 35 9.18 42.96 7.80
N SER A 36 9.60 43.79 6.83
CA SER A 36 9.90 43.31 5.48
C SER A 36 11.15 42.39 5.46
N ALA A 37 12.17 42.72 6.22
CA ALA A 37 13.35 41.86 6.36
C ALA A 37 13.03 40.51 7.03
N GLN A 38 12.20 40.51 8.07
CA GLN A 38 11.71 39.30 8.73
C GLN A 38 10.86 38.46 7.79
N LEU A 39 10.00 39.09 6.99
CA LEU A 39 9.19 38.41 5.99
C LEU A 39 10.03 37.69 4.92
N GLU A 40 11.06 38.40 4.41
CA GLU A 40 11.98 37.80 3.43
C GLU A 40 12.83 36.66 4.04
N ALA A 41 13.32 36.82 5.26
CA ALA A 41 14.01 35.76 5.98
C ALA A 41 13.09 34.54 6.24
N LEU A 42 11.83 34.78 6.58
CA LEU A 42 10.83 33.70 6.77
C LEU A 42 10.53 32.99 5.44
N LYS A 43 10.32 33.74 4.36
CA LYS A 43 10.15 33.18 3.01
C LYS A 43 11.33 32.32 2.58
N ALA A 44 12.56 32.81 2.82
CA ALA A 44 13.78 32.05 2.51
C ALA A 44 13.86 30.74 3.31
N ARG A 45 13.53 30.78 4.60
CA ARG A 45 13.46 29.59 5.46
C ARG A 45 12.39 28.61 4.98
N THR A 46 11.18 29.12 4.71
CA THR A 46 10.07 28.29 4.20
C THR A 46 10.45 27.62 2.87
N SER A 47 11.02 28.39 1.93
CA SER A 47 11.52 27.87 0.66
C SER A 47 12.58 26.77 0.83
N THR A 48 13.45 26.87 1.83
CA THR A 48 14.45 25.84 2.14
C THR A 48 13.78 24.60 2.74
N TRP A 49 12.86 24.79 3.67
CA TRP A 49 12.09 23.67 4.25
C TRP A 49 11.22 22.96 3.20
N ASP A 50 10.59 23.68 2.29
CA ASP A 50 9.81 23.10 1.20
C ASP A 50 10.69 22.22 0.29
N LYS A 51 11.90 22.66 -0.02
CA LYS A 51 12.89 21.88 -0.79
C LYS A 51 13.34 20.62 -0.05
N ILE A 52 13.53 20.70 1.26
CA ILE A 52 13.88 19.55 2.11
C ILE A 52 12.68 18.61 2.21
N ALA A 53 11.51 19.15 2.52
CA ALA A 53 10.27 18.38 2.66
C ALA A 53 9.89 17.63 1.37
N ALA A 54 10.13 18.23 0.20
CA ALA A 54 9.91 17.59 -1.09
C ALA A 54 10.82 16.38 -1.35
N ARG A 55 11.96 16.27 -0.64
CA ARG A 55 12.91 15.15 -0.74
C ARG A 55 12.71 14.11 0.35
N LEU A 56 11.99 14.43 1.41
CA LEU A 56 11.72 13.48 2.48
C LEU A 56 10.69 12.45 2.04
N PRO A 57 10.83 11.19 2.48
CA PRO A 57 9.80 10.18 2.24
C PRO A 57 8.50 10.59 2.93
N ARG A 58 7.39 10.35 2.29
CA ARG A 58 6.06 10.45 2.90
C ARG A 58 5.91 9.30 3.88
N ILE A 59 5.76 9.65 5.15
CA ILE A 59 5.55 8.69 6.24
C ILE A 59 4.06 8.65 6.55
N SER A 60 3.50 7.45 6.58
CA SER A 60 2.11 7.20 6.97
C SER A 60 2.00 5.86 7.68
N GLY A 61 0.93 5.67 8.42
CA GLY A 61 0.73 4.41 9.10
C GLY A 61 -0.69 4.28 9.62
N TYR A 62 -0.99 3.12 10.16
CA TYR A 62 -2.25 2.86 10.83
C TYR A 62 -2.13 1.76 11.86
N VAL A 63 -3.03 1.81 12.83
CA VAL A 63 -3.26 0.77 13.82
C VAL A 63 -4.68 0.24 13.62
N GLN A 64 -4.83 -1.07 13.59
CA GLN A 64 -6.13 -1.73 13.55
C GLN A 64 -6.29 -2.54 14.81
N THR A 65 -7.28 -2.18 15.62
CA THR A 65 -7.65 -2.86 16.85
C THR A 65 -9.03 -3.44 16.72
N GLY A 66 -9.37 -4.37 17.54
CA GLY A 66 -10.70 -4.97 17.59
C GLY A 66 -11.02 -5.57 18.95
N TYR A 67 -12.27 -5.93 19.11
CA TYR A 67 -12.78 -6.70 20.22
C TYR A 67 -13.54 -7.91 19.66
N GLU A 68 -13.20 -9.07 20.15
CA GLU A 68 -13.87 -10.33 19.81
C GLU A 68 -14.57 -10.89 21.03
N TRP A 69 -15.79 -11.29 20.84
CA TRP A 69 -16.61 -11.92 21.85
C TRP A 69 -17.15 -13.26 21.34
N SER A 70 -17.06 -14.27 22.18
CA SER A 70 -17.66 -15.59 21.96
C SER A 70 -18.33 -16.07 23.24
N GLU A 71 -19.02 -17.19 23.21
CA GLU A 71 -19.62 -17.78 24.40
C GLU A 71 -18.62 -18.17 25.49
N THR A 72 -17.38 -18.42 25.10
CA THR A 72 -16.32 -18.92 25.98
C THR A 72 -15.25 -17.90 26.32
N SER A 73 -15.16 -16.79 25.55
CA SER A 73 -14.11 -15.80 25.74
C SER A 73 -14.48 -14.44 25.20
N SER A 74 -13.87 -13.41 25.74
CA SER A 74 -13.89 -12.06 25.19
C SER A 74 -12.51 -11.44 25.29
N THR A 75 -12.06 -10.76 24.22
CA THR A 75 -10.71 -10.19 24.20
C THR A 75 -10.61 -8.96 23.31
N PHE A 76 -9.82 -7.99 23.74
CA PHE A 76 -9.33 -6.94 22.87
C PHE A 76 -8.06 -7.42 22.18
N PHE A 77 -7.87 -7.04 20.92
CA PHE A 77 -6.69 -7.40 20.16
C PHE A 77 -6.21 -6.27 19.26
N ILE A 78 -4.91 -6.27 18.99
CA ILE A 78 -4.30 -5.46 17.93
C ILE A 78 -4.06 -6.38 16.75
N LYS A 79 -4.68 -6.06 15.62
CA LYS A 79 -4.61 -6.88 14.41
C LYS A 79 -3.46 -6.49 13.51
N ARG A 80 -3.22 -5.18 13.36
CA ARG A 80 -2.17 -4.64 12.50
C ARG A 80 -1.64 -3.34 13.07
N VAL A 81 -0.33 -3.17 12.99
CA VAL A 81 0.35 -1.90 13.18
C VAL A 81 1.29 -1.73 12.00
N ARG A 82 0.99 -0.81 11.10
CA ARG A 82 1.78 -0.64 9.88
C ARG A 82 2.36 0.75 9.72
N LEU A 83 3.62 0.79 9.33
CA LEU A 83 4.31 1.99 8.88
C LEU A 83 4.56 1.89 7.38
N ASN A 84 4.30 2.97 6.67
CA ASN A 84 4.51 3.08 5.24
C ASN A 84 5.42 4.28 4.95
N LEU A 85 6.50 4.01 4.23
CA LEU A 85 7.44 5.00 3.71
C LEU A 85 7.33 4.99 2.18
N ALA A 86 7.09 6.14 1.58
CA ALA A 86 7.00 6.26 0.12
C ALA A 86 7.66 7.56 -0.32
N GLY A 87 8.38 7.52 -1.42
CA GLY A 87 9.08 8.70 -1.93
C GLY A 87 9.41 8.58 -3.40
N ASP A 88 9.76 9.71 -3.97
CA ASP A 88 10.18 9.83 -5.35
C ASP A 88 11.71 9.89 -5.41
N ILE A 89 12.35 8.97 -6.15
CA ILE A 89 13.80 8.94 -6.38
C ILE A 89 14.13 9.90 -7.53
N ALA A 90 13.27 9.91 -8.54
CA ALA A 90 13.36 10.77 -9.71
C ALA A 90 11.95 11.04 -10.27
N GLU A 91 11.81 11.90 -11.27
CA GLU A 91 10.52 12.33 -11.85
C GLU A 91 9.56 11.16 -12.18
N LYS A 92 10.11 10.04 -12.66
CA LYS A 92 9.32 8.86 -13.07
C LYS A 92 9.66 7.61 -12.28
N LEU A 93 10.46 7.75 -11.21
CA LEU A 93 10.96 6.65 -10.40
C LEU A 93 10.59 6.87 -8.94
N ASP A 94 9.76 6.01 -8.38
CA ASP A 94 9.35 6.05 -6.98
C ASP A 94 9.60 4.72 -6.28
N TYR A 95 9.55 4.75 -4.96
CA TYR A 95 9.66 3.57 -4.11
C TYR A 95 8.60 3.57 -3.01
N ARG A 96 8.36 2.39 -2.48
CA ARG A 96 7.55 2.19 -1.28
C ARG A 96 8.12 1.07 -0.44
N VAL A 97 8.13 1.30 0.89
CA VAL A 97 8.41 0.28 1.90
C VAL A 97 7.27 0.31 2.91
N GLN A 98 6.69 -0.85 3.21
CA GLN A 98 5.68 -1.00 4.26
C GLN A 98 6.10 -2.10 5.22
N ILE A 99 6.08 -1.79 6.52
CA ILE A 99 6.47 -2.69 7.60
C ILE A 99 5.23 -2.99 8.46
N GLU A 100 5.04 -4.25 8.82
CA GLU A 100 4.08 -4.74 9.81
C GLU A 100 4.79 -5.00 11.12
N PHE A 101 4.30 -4.44 12.23
CA PHE A 101 4.88 -4.61 13.56
C PHE A 101 4.22 -5.72 14.38
N CYS A 102 2.97 -6.08 14.08
CA CYS A 102 2.31 -7.25 14.69
C CYS A 102 2.77 -8.54 14.02
N GLY A 103 3.92 -9.07 14.37
CA GLY A 103 4.64 -10.12 13.66
C GLY A 103 5.56 -9.48 12.61
N PRO A 104 6.71 -8.93 13.07
CA PRO A 104 7.54 -8.04 12.27
C PRO A 104 7.95 -8.63 10.92
N LYS A 105 7.59 -7.93 9.84
CA LYS A 105 7.93 -8.32 8.46
C LYS A 105 7.81 -7.14 7.50
N ILE A 106 8.56 -7.19 6.44
CA ILE A 106 8.37 -6.31 5.30
C ILE A 106 7.15 -6.79 4.54
N VAL A 107 6.19 -5.90 4.31
CA VAL A 107 4.93 -6.23 3.65
C VAL A 107 4.96 -5.80 2.19
N ASP A 108 5.46 -4.59 1.92
CA ASP A 108 5.74 -4.10 0.58
C ASP A 108 7.16 -3.52 0.58
N ALA A 109 7.97 -3.83 -0.43
CA ALA A 109 9.26 -3.21 -0.70
C ALA A 109 9.52 -3.24 -2.19
N TYR A 110 9.24 -2.13 -2.87
CA TYR A 110 9.35 -2.10 -4.33
C TYR A 110 9.79 -0.73 -4.86
N ILE A 111 10.29 -0.75 -6.09
CA ILE A 111 10.59 0.40 -6.92
C ILE A 111 9.66 0.35 -8.14
N ARG A 112 9.16 1.52 -8.56
CA ARG A 112 8.36 1.68 -9.78
C ARG A 112 8.98 2.69 -10.71
N TYR A 113 9.09 2.31 -11.97
CA TYR A 113 9.44 3.21 -13.06
C TYR A 113 8.22 3.43 -13.96
N ARG A 114 7.79 4.67 -14.11
CA ARG A 114 6.56 5.08 -14.79
C ARG A 114 6.82 6.02 -15.95
N PRO A 115 7.45 5.54 -17.05
CA PRO A 115 7.78 6.37 -18.19
C PRO A 115 6.54 6.86 -18.94
N PHE A 116 5.50 6.03 -19.05
CA PHE A 116 4.28 6.29 -19.81
C PHE A 116 3.05 5.77 -19.05
N GLU A 117 1.89 6.33 -19.34
CA GLU A 117 0.62 5.84 -18.76
C GLU A 117 0.30 4.40 -19.19
N GLN A 118 0.73 4.03 -20.40
CA GLN A 118 0.48 2.72 -21.00
C GLN A 118 1.49 1.65 -20.57
N LEU A 119 2.67 2.04 -20.10
CA LEU A 119 3.73 1.10 -19.79
C LEU A 119 4.50 1.54 -18.53
N ASN A 120 4.37 0.78 -17.49
CA ASN A 120 5.03 0.98 -16.21
C ASN A 120 5.68 -0.33 -15.76
N PHE A 121 6.74 -0.20 -14.98
CA PHE A 121 7.51 -1.31 -14.43
C PHE A 121 7.48 -1.23 -12.90
N GLN A 122 7.34 -2.37 -12.27
CA GLN A 122 7.46 -2.50 -10.81
C GLN A 122 8.31 -3.72 -10.49
N LEU A 123 9.27 -3.56 -9.58
CA LEU A 123 10.19 -4.60 -9.13
C LEU A 123 10.27 -4.60 -7.61
N GLY A 124 10.18 -5.77 -7.00
CA GLY A 124 10.30 -5.95 -5.56
C GLY A 124 9.20 -6.84 -4.99
N GLU A 125 8.89 -6.65 -3.73
CA GLU A 125 7.87 -7.39 -3.01
C GLU A 125 6.60 -6.54 -2.86
N TYR A 126 5.47 -7.05 -3.35
CA TYR A 126 4.18 -6.35 -3.35
C TYR A 126 3.02 -7.31 -3.57
N LYS A 127 1.80 -6.77 -3.52
CA LYS A 127 0.57 -7.51 -3.76
C LYS A 127 0.51 -8.03 -5.20
N LEU A 128 0.23 -9.32 -5.34
CA LEU A 128 -0.03 -9.96 -6.63
C LEU A 128 -1.22 -9.28 -7.33
N PRO A 129 -1.14 -9.03 -8.64
CA PRO A 129 -2.22 -8.44 -9.41
C PRO A 129 -3.32 -9.47 -9.74
N PHE A 130 -3.72 -10.25 -8.76
CA PHE A 130 -4.80 -11.23 -8.87
C PHE A 130 -6.01 -10.73 -8.11
N SER A 131 -7.18 -10.70 -8.77
CA SER A 131 -8.42 -10.09 -8.26
C SER A 131 -8.34 -8.58 -7.98
N ILE A 132 -9.44 -7.90 -8.11
CA ILE A 132 -9.54 -6.46 -7.80
C ILE A 132 -9.53 -6.22 -6.28
N GLU A 133 -10.05 -7.15 -5.49
CA GLU A 133 -10.10 -7.04 -4.04
C GLU A 133 -8.72 -7.10 -3.39
N ASN A 134 -7.75 -7.79 -3.99
CA ASN A 134 -6.40 -7.83 -3.44
C ASN A 134 -5.70 -6.46 -3.53
N THR A 135 -5.84 -5.77 -4.65
CA THR A 135 -5.08 -4.55 -4.95
C THR A 135 -5.90 -3.28 -4.79
N ASP A 136 -7.12 -3.25 -5.32
CA ASP A 136 -7.90 -2.02 -5.48
C ASP A 136 -8.89 -1.82 -4.32
N TYR A 137 -9.50 -2.91 -3.82
CA TYR A 137 -10.52 -2.91 -2.77
C TYR A 137 -9.99 -3.51 -1.46
N VAL A 138 -8.93 -2.90 -0.94
CA VAL A 138 -8.35 -3.36 0.33
C VAL A 138 -9.28 -3.07 1.51
N PRO A 139 -9.42 -3.99 2.49
CA PRO A 139 -10.34 -3.85 3.62
C PRO A 139 -10.23 -2.53 4.38
N LEU A 140 -9.03 -1.94 4.42
CA LEU A 140 -8.77 -0.67 5.10
C LEU A 140 -9.51 0.53 4.49
N LYS A 141 -9.87 0.45 3.22
CA LYS A 141 -10.60 1.52 2.49
C LYS A 141 -12.12 1.32 2.54
N TYR A 142 -12.56 0.20 3.05
CA TYR A 142 -13.96 -0.20 3.10
C TYR A 142 -14.31 -0.64 4.52
N GLU A 143 -15.58 -0.79 4.79
CA GLU A 143 -16.12 -1.12 6.11
C GLU A 143 -15.81 -2.57 6.56
N PHE A 144 -15.22 -3.37 5.67
CA PHE A 144 -14.87 -4.76 5.98
C PHE A 144 -13.49 -4.86 6.62
N ILE A 145 -13.38 -5.67 7.67
CA ILE A 145 -12.11 -5.91 8.37
C ILE A 145 -11.25 -6.91 7.65
N GLU A 146 -11.88 -7.84 6.96
CA GLU A 146 -11.26 -8.94 6.26
C GLU A 146 -11.57 -8.94 4.77
N TYR A 147 -10.67 -9.55 4.02
CA TYR A 147 -10.92 -9.87 2.63
C TYR A 147 -12.06 -10.91 2.50
N PRO A 148 -12.79 -10.93 1.36
CA PRO A 148 -13.76 -11.97 1.06
C PRO A 148 -13.14 -13.38 1.17
N LEU A 149 -13.96 -14.36 1.59
CA LEU A 149 -13.48 -15.72 1.78
C LEU A 149 -12.91 -16.34 0.47
N SER A 150 -13.50 -16.02 -0.67
CA SER A 150 -13.01 -16.42 -1.99
C SER A 150 -11.57 -15.97 -2.23
N LEU A 151 -11.29 -14.69 -2.01
CA LEU A 151 -9.93 -14.14 -2.15
C LEU A 151 -8.97 -14.77 -1.13
N ARG A 152 -9.40 -14.91 0.12
CA ARG A 152 -8.58 -15.53 1.17
C ARG A 152 -8.17 -16.95 0.82
N ARG A 153 -9.05 -17.70 0.15
CA ARG A 153 -8.77 -19.07 -0.32
C ARG A 153 -7.88 -19.10 -1.54
N LEU A 154 -8.04 -18.15 -2.46
CA LEU A 154 -7.32 -18.14 -3.73
C LEU A 154 -5.94 -17.47 -3.65
N MET A 155 -5.71 -16.60 -2.66
CA MET A 155 -4.51 -15.75 -2.59
C MET A 155 -3.64 -16.01 -1.36
N GLY A 156 -3.76 -17.18 -0.76
CA GLY A 156 -2.86 -17.58 0.31
C GLY A 156 -3.21 -17.07 1.70
N PHE A 157 -4.36 -16.46 1.89
CA PHE A 157 -4.87 -16.15 3.23
C PHE A 157 -5.58 -17.38 3.85
N ASN A 158 -4.96 -18.48 4.02
CA ASN A 158 -5.42 -19.83 4.30
C ASN A 158 -5.63 -20.64 3.00
N ASP A 159 -4.73 -20.49 2.07
CA ASP A 159 -4.67 -21.25 0.84
C ASP A 159 -4.52 -22.73 1.14
N VAL A 160 -5.26 -23.54 0.43
CA VAL A 160 -5.15 -25.02 0.48
C VAL A 160 -3.78 -25.53 0.03
N CYS A 161 -3.03 -24.73 -0.72
CA CYS A 161 -1.66 -25.03 -1.14
C CYS A 161 -0.57 -24.53 -0.16
N GLY A 162 -0.96 -23.96 1.00
CA GLY A 162 -0.01 -23.49 2.02
C GLY A 162 0.80 -22.25 1.63
N LEU A 163 0.33 -21.47 0.66
CA LEU A 163 0.97 -20.23 0.23
C LEU A 163 0.91 -19.15 1.29
N SER A 164 1.79 -18.15 1.12
CA SER A 164 1.85 -16.98 1.97
C SER A 164 0.48 -16.36 2.23
N ALA A 165 0.20 -16.16 3.51
CA ALA A 165 -1.06 -15.65 4.02
C ALA A 165 -1.37 -14.18 3.69
N THR A 166 -0.71 -13.54 2.73
CA THR A 166 -0.81 -12.09 2.52
C THR A 166 -1.17 -11.65 1.11
N GLY A 167 -1.27 -12.58 0.16
CA GLY A 167 -1.51 -12.28 -1.25
C GLY A 167 -0.39 -11.45 -1.90
N ARG A 168 0.85 -11.62 -1.41
CA ARG A 168 2.04 -10.91 -1.85
C ARG A 168 3.15 -11.86 -2.24
N ASP A 169 4.04 -11.37 -3.09
CA ASP A 169 5.22 -12.11 -3.49
C ASP A 169 6.28 -11.15 -4.06
N MET A 170 7.50 -11.64 -4.17
CA MET A 170 8.60 -10.93 -4.80
C MET A 170 8.60 -11.21 -6.30
N GLY A 171 8.70 -10.16 -7.12
CA GLY A 171 8.71 -10.30 -8.56
C GLY A 171 8.82 -8.99 -9.33
N ALA A 172 8.65 -9.10 -10.63
CA ALA A 172 8.62 -8.00 -11.57
C ALA A 172 7.28 -7.95 -12.29
N MET A 173 6.76 -6.75 -12.53
CA MET A 173 5.46 -6.54 -13.18
C MET A 173 5.52 -5.40 -14.19
N LEU A 174 4.89 -5.63 -15.33
CA LEU A 174 4.48 -4.64 -16.29
C LEU A 174 3.01 -4.31 -16.08
N TYR A 175 2.66 -3.04 -16.11
CA TYR A 175 1.26 -2.61 -16.00
C TYR A 175 1.03 -1.29 -16.70
N GLY A 176 -0.20 -1.03 -17.06
CA GLY A 176 -0.57 0.22 -17.71
C GLY A 176 -2.05 0.32 -17.99
N GLY A 177 -2.42 1.41 -18.66
CA GLY A 177 -3.79 1.67 -19.03
C GLY A 177 -3.92 2.37 -20.38
N PHE A 178 -5.00 2.06 -21.07
CA PHE A 178 -5.35 2.62 -22.35
C PHE A 178 -6.70 3.32 -22.31
N PHE A 179 -6.93 4.21 -23.27
CA PHE A 179 -8.18 4.96 -23.41
C PHE A 179 -8.53 5.76 -22.16
N ASN A 180 -7.60 6.61 -21.74
CA ASN A 180 -7.75 7.40 -20.53
C ASN A 180 -8.92 8.39 -20.66
N ARG A 181 -9.81 8.34 -19.68
CA ARG A 181 -10.93 9.27 -19.49
C ARG A 181 -10.74 9.95 -18.12
N LYS A 182 -11.36 11.10 -17.93
CA LYS A 182 -11.32 11.96 -16.73
C LYS A 182 -11.00 11.20 -15.40
N GLY A 183 -9.71 10.87 -15.21
CA GLY A 183 -9.19 10.26 -13.97
C GLY A 183 -9.20 8.72 -13.91
N TYR A 184 -9.48 8.00 -15.00
CA TYR A 184 -9.34 6.53 -15.08
C TYR A 184 -9.05 6.05 -16.49
N SER A 185 -8.39 4.89 -16.60
CA SER A 185 -8.19 4.18 -17.86
C SER A 185 -9.32 3.20 -18.09
N VAL A 186 -9.90 3.21 -19.30
CA VAL A 186 -10.98 2.30 -19.66
C VAL A 186 -10.50 0.85 -19.69
N LEU A 187 -9.32 0.60 -20.25
CA LEU A 187 -8.68 -0.70 -20.27
C LEU A 187 -7.40 -0.64 -19.46
N GLY A 188 -7.26 -1.50 -18.47
CA GLY A 188 -6.04 -1.67 -17.67
C GLY A 188 -5.50 -3.08 -17.78
N TYR A 189 -4.19 -3.25 -17.70
CA TYR A 189 -3.54 -4.53 -17.68
C TYR A 189 -2.44 -4.61 -16.62
N ASN A 190 -2.24 -5.79 -16.09
CA ASN A 190 -1.12 -6.16 -15.25
C ASN A 190 -0.59 -7.51 -15.74
N PHE A 191 0.71 -7.62 -15.89
CA PHE A 191 1.40 -8.88 -16.20
C PHE A 191 2.66 -8.96 -15.35
N GLY A 192 2.78 -9.98 -14.53
CA GLY A 192 3.90 -10.12 -13.62
C GLY A 192 4.47 -11.52 -13.56
N VAL A 193 5.75 -11.57 -13.22
CA VAL A 193 6.54 -12.77 -12.99
C VAL A 193 7.00 -12.75 -11.54
N PHE A 194 6.70 -13.79 -10.78
CA PHE A 194 6.93 -13.86 -9.34
C PHE A 194 7.65 -15.12 -8.92
N ASN A 195 8.23 -15.14 -7.72
CA ASN A 195 8.91 -16.32 -7.20
C ASN A 195 7.94 -17.47 -6.90
N GLY A 196 6.72 -17.18 -6.45
CA GLY A 196 5.72 -18.20 -6.16
C GLY A 196 5.72 -18.72 -4.71
N GLU A 197 6.69 -18.33 -3.90
CA GLU A 197 6.83 -18.82 -2.52
C GLU A 197 6.19 -17.88 -1.48
N GLY A 198 5.74 -16.71 -1.91
CA GLY A 198 5.05 -15.72 -1.09
C GLY A 198 5.96 -14.77 -0.33
N LEU A 199 5.41 -14.14 0.70
CA LEU A 199 5.99 -13.00 1.40
C LEU A 199 7.30 -13.35 2.13
N ASN A 200 8.38 -12.61 1.82
CA ASN A 200 9.70 -12.72 2.46
C ASN A 200 10.35 -14.12 2.36
N VAL A 201 9.94 -14.91 1.39
CA VAL A 201 10.46 -16.27 1.18
C VAL A 201 11.32 -16.31 -0.09
N LYS A 202 12.50 -16.92 0.02
CA LYS A 202 13.34 -17.18 -1.14
C LYS A 202 12.71 -18.31 -1.96
N ASP A 203 12.86 -18.21 -3.27
CA ASP A 203 12.44 -19.24 -4.19
C ASP A 203 13.17 -20.57 -3.91
N LYS A 204 12.43 -21.65 -3.90
CA LYS A 204 12.92 -23.01 -3.64
C LYS A 204 13.07 -23.84 -4.91
N ASN A 205 12.62 -23.29 -6.04
CA ASN A 205 12.74 -23.93 -7.34
C ASN A 205 13.26 -22.95 -8.40
N LYS A 206 13.39 -23.37 -9.65
CA LYS A 206 13.80 -22.51 -10.76
C LYS A 206 12.63 -21.95 -11.57
N SER A 207 11.43 -22.43 -11.30
CA SER A 207 10.21 -21.97 -11.97
C SER A 207 9.81 -20.59 -11.47
N LYS A 208 9.07 -19.87 -12.28
CA LYS A 208 8.48 -18.59 -11.89
C LYS A 208 6.98 -18.60 -12.12
N ASP A 209 6.27 -17.99 -11.21
CA ASP A 209 4.83 -17.86 -11.32
C ASP A 209 4.44 -16.67 -12.21
N LEU A 210 3.49 -16.89 -13.09
CA LEU A 210 2.94 -15.87 -13.98
C LEU A 210 1.58 -15.42 -13.47
N VAL A 211 1.41 -14.11 -13.33
CA VAL A 211 0.13 -13.54 -12.95
C VAL A 211 -0.27 -12.46 -13.95
N ALA A 212 -1.46 -12.59 -14.49
CA ALA A 212 -2.02 -11.62 -15.41
C ALA A 212 -3.38 -11.15 -14.93
N ARG A 213 -3.69 -9.87 -15.13
CA ARG A 213 -5.02 -9.30 -14.92
C ARG A 213 -5.34 -8.32 -16.03
N LEU A 214 -6.55 -8.45 -16.57
CA LEU A 214 -7.14 -7.48 -17.47
C LEU A 214 -8.31 -6.82 -16.76
N THR A 215 -8.41 -5.50 -16.85
CA THR A 215 -9.43 -4.70 -16.16
C THR A 215 -10.14 -3.81 -17.16
N LEU A 216 -11.46 -3.86 -17.20
CA LEU A 216 -12.31 -3.03 -18.04
C LEU A 216 -13.15 -2.09 -17.15
N ARG A 217 -13.10 -0.79 -17.43
CA ARG A 217 -13.90 0.26 -16.78
C ARG A 217 -14.69 1.04 -17.83
N PRO A 218 -15.83 0.51 -18.29
CA PRO A 218 -16.59 1.14 -19.37
C PRO A 218 -17.17 2.50 -18.98
N VAL A 219 -17.56 2.63 -17.71
CA VAL A 219 -18.07 3.87 -17.12
C VAL A 219 -17.50 4.04 -15.72
N ARG A 220 -17.55 5.27 -15.21
CA ARG A 220 -17.12 5.57 -13.84
C ARG A 220 -17.96 4.80 -12.84
N GLY A 221 -17.30 4.10 -11.90
CA GLY A 221 -17.98 3.31 -10.88
C GLY A 221 -18.23 1.84 -11.24
N LEU A 222 -18.07 1.44 -12.52
CA LEU A 222 -18.15 0.05 -12.94
C LEU A 222 -16.76 -0.48 -13.31
N GLN A 223 -16.33 -1.54 -12.65
CA GLN A 223 -15.08 -2.22 -12.92
C GLN A 223 -15.31 -3.72 -13.05
N ILE A 224 -14.86 -4.30 -14.14
CA ILE A 224 -14.88 -5.73 -14.42
C ILE A 224 -13.44 -6.16 -14.64
N ALA A 225 -13.01 -7.24 -14.00
CA ALA A 225 -11.66 -7.74 -14.20
C ALA A 225 -11.65 -9.26 -14.31
N GLY A 226 -10.75 -9.78 -15.14
CA GLY A 226 -10.39 -11.19 -15.18
C GLY A 226 -8.92 -11.35 -14.80
N SER A 227 -8.62 -12.33 -13.95
CA SER A 227 -7.27 -12.63 -13.50
C SER A 227 -6.92 -14.08 -13.75
N TYR A 228 -5.68 -14.31 -14.11
CA TYR A 228 -5.11 -15.64 -14.34
C TYR A 228 -3.81 -15.76 -13.56
N TYR A 229 -3.64 -16.88 -12.87
CA TYR A 229 -2.42 -17.23 -12.14
C TYR A 229 -1.98 -18.62 -12.56
N TRP A 230 -0.73 -18.76 -12.96
CA TRP A 230 -0.08 -20.02 -13.26
C TRP A 230 1.30 -20.08 -12.60
N GLY A 231 1.63 -21.18 -11.97
CA GLY A 231 2.93 -21.35 -11.35
C GLY A 231 3.19 -22.74 -10.80
N GLU A 232 4.36 -22.90 -10.20
CA GLU A 232 4.83 -24.14 -9.59
C GLU A 232 5.37 -23.84 -8.19
N TYR A 233 4.98 -24.62 -7.22
CA TYR A 233 5.27 -24.39 -5.81
C TYR A 233 6.18 -25.47 -5.23
N GLY A 234 7.12 -25.04 -4.39
CA GLY A 234 8.00 -25.90 -3.62
C GLY A 234 9.05 -26.63 -4.46
N SER A 235 9.85 -27.45 -3.81
CA SER A 235 10.90 -28.26 -4.45
C SER A 235 10.35 -29.34 -5.39
N ASP A 236 9.10 -29.72 -5.22
CA ASP A 236 8.47 -30.81 -6.00
C ASP A 236 7.73 -30.30 -7.24
N TYR A 237 7.83 -29.00 -7.54
CA TYR A 237 7.21 -28.36 -8.71
C TYR A 237 5.69 -28.61 -8.82
N LEU A 238 4.98 -28.52 -7.70
CA LEU A 238 3.53 -28.70 -7.67
C LEU A 238 2.83 -27.58 -8.45
N LYS A 239 2.15 -27.96 -9.53
CA LYS A 239 1.47 -27.01 -10.42
C LYS A 239 0.28 -26.32 -9.74
N ARG A 240 0.15 -25.03 -9.98
CA ARG A 240 -0.95 -24.18 -9.52
C ARG A 240 -1.54 -23.39 -10.67
N VAL A 241 -2.85 -23.47 -10.82
CA VAL A 241 -3.58 -22.65 -11.77
C VAL A 241 -4.81 -22.09 -11.07
N ARG A 242 -5.03 -20.77 -11.21
CA ARG A 242 -6.15 -20.07 -10.58
C ARG A 242 -6.77 -19.08 -11.56
N TYR A 243 -8.06 -18.94 -11.47
CA TYR A 243 -8.86 -17.96 -12.22
C TYR A 243 -9.64 -17.08 -11.23
N GLY A 244 -9.75 -15.81 -11.51
CA GLY A 244 -10.46 -14.85 -10.67
C GLY A 244 -11.02 -13.66 -11.44
#